data_a53e8326b25db04b8c586ffb42e85355
#
_entry.id   a53e8326b25db04b8c586ffb42e85355
#
_cell.length_a   1.000
_cell.length_b   1.000
_cell.length_c   1.000
_cell.angle_alpha   90.00
_cell.angle_beta   90.00
_cell.angle_gamma   90.00
#
_symmetry.space_group_name_H-M   'P 1'
#
loop_
_entity.id
_entity.type
_entity.pdbx_description
1 polymer ?
#
loop_
_entity_poly.entity_id
_entity_poly.type
_entity_poly.pdbx_seq_one_letter_code
_entity_poly.pdbx_strand_id
1 'polypeptide(L)'
;MKIIRTVLGDIPADQIGATDAHDHLIRSGGPEIKLDPAFLMDDVETAKKEFGRFLDAGGRTMVCMDPIGCGRNVSKMLEVAKAYEGKGNIVMTTGFQKGGNYCPNTSFLATVDTNIVAKYMIAEVAEGMDLNSYNGPY
;
A
#
# COMPACT_ATOMS: atom_id res chain seq x y z
N MET A 1 -3.64 24.91 2.30
CA MET A 1 -2.52 24.21 3.00
C MET A 1 -2.17 22.98 2.17
N LYS A 2 -0.88 22.67 1.96
CA LYS A 2 -0.47 21.42 1.31
C LYS A 2 -0.53 20.29 2.34
N ILE A 3 -1.06 19.15 1.96
CA ILE A 3 -1.21 17.96 2.82
C ILE A 3 -0.53 16.76 2.19
N ILE A 4 -0.23 15.76 3.04
CA ILE A 4 0.13 14.40 2.64
C ILE A 4 -0.92 13.48 3.24
N ARG A 5 -1.53 12.64 2.41
CA ARG A 5 -2.50 11.64 2.83
C ARG A 5 -1.77 10.39 3.30
N THR A 6 -1.90 10.07 4.57
CA THR A 6 -1.32 8.87 5.17
C THR A 6 -2.39 7.85 5.52
N VAL A 7 -1.96 6.65 5.91
CA VAL A 7 -2.88 5.57 6.38
C VAL A 7 -3.73 6.01 7.58
N LEU A 8 -3.20 6.90 8.44
CA LEU A 8 -3.91 7.41 9.63
C LEU A 8 -4.60 8.75 9.41
N GLY A 9 -4.62 9.26 8.18
CA GLY A 9 -5.22 10.54 7.84
C GLY A 9 -4.22 11.55 7.29
N ASP A 10 -4.69 12.76 7.07
CA ASP A 10 -3.90 13.81 6.43
C ASP A 10 -2.96 14.50 7.44
N ILE A 11 -1.72 14.71 7.03
CA ILE A 11 -0.73 15.49 7.78
C ILE A 11 -0.30 16.73 6.98
N PRO A 12 0.15 17.82 7.63
CA PRO A 12 0.81 18.93 6.95
C PRO A 12 2.04 18.46 6.16
N ALA A 13 2.25 19.03 4.96
CA ALA A 13 3.33 18.59 4.08
C ALA A 13 4.74 18.79 4.65
N ASP A 14 4.93 19.73 5.56
CA ASP A 14 6.18 19.99 6.27
C ASP A 14 6.50 18.94 7.35
N GLN A 15 5.55 18.07 7.67
CA GLN A 15 5.74 16.96 8.62
C GLN A 15 6.17 15.64 7.96
N ILE A 16 6.40 15.63 6.64
CA ILE A 16 6.80 14.42 5.92
C ILE A 16 8.11 13.81 6.45
N GLY A 17 9.09 14.63 6.77
CA GLY A 17 10.39 14.20 7.28
C GLY A 17 11.22 13.39 6.27
N ALA A 18 12.24 12.69 6.77
CA ALA A 18 13.05 11.79 5.95
C ALA A 18 12.18 10.65 5.43
N THR A 19 12.13 10.50 4.10
CA THR A 19 11.16 9.65 3.42
C THR A 19 11.84 8.55 2.61
N ASP A 20 11.48 7.30 2.87
CA ASP A 20 11.65 6.22 1.91
C ASP A 20 10.49 6.28 0.90
N ALA A 21 10.83 6.57 -0.36
CA ALA A 21 9.84 6.83 -1.40
C ALA A 21 9.39 5.57 -2.14
N HIS A 22 9.92 4.39 -1.82
CA HIS A 22 9.55 3.14 -2.47
C HIS A 22 9.94 1.93 -1.62
N ASP A 23 9.01 1.44 -0.83
CA ASP A 23 9.22 0.23 -0.02
C ASP A 23 7.97 -0.67 -0.01
N HIS A 24 8.09 -1.83 0.66
CA HIS A 24 7.06 -2.85 0.80
C HIS A 24 7.06 -3.39 2.23
N LEU A 25 5.98 -3.19 2.99
CA LEU A 25 5.83 -3.70 4.36
C LEU A 25 4.91 -4.90 4.46
N ILE A 26 3.81 -4.88 3.70
CA ILE A 26 2.79 -5.94 3.71
C ILE A 26 2.41 -6.30 2.27
N ARG A 27 2.58 -7.56 1.93
CA ARG A 27 2.15 -8.17 0.66
C ARG A 27 1.50 -9.51 0.95
N SER A 28 0.17 -9.54 0.95
CA SER A 28 -0.65 -10.66 1.46
C SER A 28 -1.22 -11.57 0.37
N GLY A 29 -0.63 -11.66 -0.79
CA GLY A 29 -1.13 -12.49 -1.89
C GLY A 29 -1.17 -11.74 -3.20
N GLY A 30 -2.00 -12.19 -4.12
CA GLY A 30 -2.12 -11.61 -5.46
C GLY A 30 -1.30 -12.35 -6.53
N PRO A 31 -1.46 -11.96 -7.81
CA PRO A 31 -0.84 -12.65 -8.93
C PRO A 31 0.69 -12.70 -8.86
N GLU A 32 1.31 -11.64 -8.38
CA GLU A 32 2.77 -11.55 -8.29
C GLU A 32 3.34 -12.58 -7.31
N ILE A 33 2.73 -12.76 -6.15
CA ILE A 33 3.13 -13.74 -5.14
C ILE A 33 2.89 -15.18 -5.64
N LYS A 34 1.86 -15.39 -6.48
CA LYS A 34 1.65 -16.70 -7.13
C LYS A 34 2.75 -17.03 -8.12
N LEU A 35 3.31 -16.03 -8.80
CA LEU A 35 4.43 -16.21 -9.73
C LEU A 35 5.73 -16.43 -8.98
N ASP A 36 5.94 -15.73 -7.88
CA ASP A 36 7.12 -15.87 -7.03
C ASP A 36 6.73 -15.74 -5.53
N PRO A 37 6.63 -16.87 -4.81
CA PRO A 37 6.31 -16.87 -3.38
C PRO A 37 7.31 -16.13 -2.49
N ALA A 38 8.52 -15.82 -2.98
CA ALA A 38 9.49 -15.03 -2.24
C ALA A 38 9.02 -13.59 -1.97
N PHE A 39 8.03 -13.11 -2.74
CA PHE A 39 7.41 -11.80 -2.51
C PHE A 39 6.36 -11.78 -1.39
N LEU A 40 6.05 -12.91 -0.75
CA LEU A 40 5.11 -12.94 0.36
C LEU A 40 5.71 -12.26 1.60
N MET A 41 5.06 -11.19 2.06
CA MET A 41 5.43 -10.40 3.24
C MET A 41 4.16 -10.16 4.07
N ASP A 42 3.64 -11.22 4.71
CA ASP A 42 2.29 -11.20 5.29
C ASP A 42 2.26 -11.17 6.82
N ASP A 43 3.42 -11.09 7.47
CA ASP A 43 3.54 -11.06 8.91
C ASP A 43 3.58 -9.63 9.45
N VAL A 44 2.52 -9.22 10.17
CA VAL A 44 2.35 -7.87 10.71
C VAL A 44 3.41 -7.53 11.76
N GLU A 45 3.83 -8.50 12.57
CA GLU A 45 4.82 -8.25 13.61
C GLU A 45 6.22 -8.04 13.02
N THR A 46 6.54 -8.73 11.95
CA THR A 46 7.76 -8.47 11.18
C THR A 46 7.70 -7.09 10.53
N ALA A 47 6.60 -6.73 9.89
CA ALA A 47 6.41 -5.40 9.30
C ALA A 47 6.54 -4.27 10.34
N LYS A 48 5.98 -4.44 11.55
CA LYS A 48 6.17 -3.50 12.65
C LYS A 48 7.64 -3.35 13.03
N LYS A 49 8.37 -4.45 13.14
CA LYS A 49 9.81 -4.42 13.47
C LYS A 49 10.62 -3.68 12.40
N GLU A 50 10.37 -3.95 11.12
CA GLU A 50 11.07 -3.29 10.02
C GLU A 50 10.76 -1.78 9.96
N PHE A 51 9.48 -1.41 10.09
CA PHE A 51 9.12 0.00 10.17
C PHE A 51 9.73 0.69 11.40
N GLY A 52 9.79 0.02 12.57
CA GLY A 52 10.46 0.51 13.76
C GLY A 52 11.95 0.76 13.52
N ARG A 53 12.67 -0.16 12.88
CA ARG A 53 14.10 0.01 12.52
C ARG A 53 14.32 1.20 11.60
N PHE A 54 13.44 1.41 10.62
CA PHE A 54 13.48 2.57 9.76
C PHE A 54 13.34 3.88 10.56
N LEU A 55 12.41 3.93 11.51
CA LEU A 55 12.22 5.10 12.38
C LEU A 55 13.43 5.33 13.30
N ASP A 56 14.00 4.25 13.89
CA ASP A 56 15.18 4.32 14.75
C ASP A 56 16.42 4.82 13.98
N ALA A 57 16.50 4.54 12.69
CA ALA A 57 17.53 5.07 11.79
C ALA A 57 17.32 6.55 11.38
N GLY A 58 16.28 7.20 11.87
CA GLY A 58 15.97 8.60 11.57
C GLY A 58 14.96 8.80 10.44
N GLY A 59 14.37 7.74 9.91
CA GLY A 59 13.26 7.80 8.96
C GLY A 59 12.00 8.40 9.59
N ARG A 60 11.09 8.89 8.76
CA ARG A 60 9.82 9.47 9.24
C ARG A 60 8.62 8.99 8.44
N THR A 61 8.73 8.94 7.13
CA THR A 61 7.64 8.54 6.23
C THR A 61 8.10 7.43 5.29
N MET A 62 7.27 6.40 5.13
CA MET A 62 7.50 5.31 4.19
C MET A 62 6.35 5.24 3.20
N VAL A 63 6.67 5.20 1.90
CA VAL A 63 5.71 5.04 0.82
C VAL A 63 5.69 3.59 0.38
N CYS A 64 4.63 2.87 0.75
CA CYS A 64 4.44 1.46 0.39
C CYS A 64 3.84 1.34 -1.01
N MET A 65 4.62 0.81 -1.94
CA MET A 65 4.34 0.75 -3.38
C MET A 65 3.62 -0.54 -3.80
N ASP A 66 2.62 -0.95 -3.01
CA ASP A 66 1.80 -2.14 -3.28
C ASP A 66 0.40 -1.74 -3.78
N PRO A 67 0.21 -1.53 -5.10
CA PRO A 67 -1.09 -1.25 -5.68
C PRO A 67 -1.97 -2.52 -5.72
N ILE A 68 -3.16 -2.40 -6.28
CA ILE A 68 -4.06 -3.53 -6.52
C ILE A 68 -3.33 -4.64 -7.30
N GLY A 69 -3.47 -5.87 -6.85
CA GLY A 69 -2.86 -7.05 -7.45
C GLY A 69 -1.45 -7.38 -6.96
N CYS A 70 -0.80 -6.48 -6.22
CA CYS A 70 0.51 -6.70 -5.60
C CYS A 70 0.45 -7.14 -4.14
N GLY A 71 -0.67 -7.70 -3.72
CA GLY A 71 -0.83 -8.18 -2.35
C GLY A 71 -1.11 -7.08 -1.33
N ARG A 72 -1.55 -5.90 -1.75
CA ARG A 72 -1.97 -4.82 -0.86
C ARG A 72 -3.00 -5.32 0.15
N ASN A 73 -2.74 -5.09 1.43
CA ASN A 73 -3.66 -5.40 2.52
C ASN A 73 -3.83 -4.19 3.44
N VAL A 74 -4.94 -3.48 3.24
CA VAL A 74 -5.20 -2.20 3.91
C VAL A 74 -5.36 -2.39 5.42
N SER A 75 -6.06 -3.44 5.87
CA SER A 75 -6.28 -3.68 7.30
C SER A 75 -4.98 -3.99 8.05
N LYS A 76 -4.10 -4.82 7.50
CA LYS A 76 -2.79 -5.10 8.10
C LYS A 76 -1.88 -3.87 8.09
N MET A 77 -1.91 -3.09 7.01
CA MET A 77 -1.14 -1.85 6.95
C MET A 77 -1.61 -0.82 7.98
N LEU A 78 -2.92 -0.71 8.19
CA LEU A 78 -3.51 0.12 9.24
C LEU A 78 -3.04 -0.33 10.63
N GLU A 79 -2.91 -1.64 10.86
CA GLU A 79 -2.40 -2.17 12.14
C GLU A 79 -0.94 -1.78 12.37
N VAL A 80 -0.09 -1.87 11.34
CA VAL A 80 1.30 -1.40 11.42
C VAL A 80 1.34 0.10 11.70
N ALA A 81 0.58 0.91 10.96
CA ALA A 81 0.54 2.35 11.14
C ALA A 81 0.11 2.77 12.54
N LYS A 82 -0.93 2.13 13.11
CA LYS A 82 -1.40 2.40 14.48
C LYS A 82 -0.36 2.11 15.56
N ALA A 83 0.49 1.09 15.36
CA ALA A 83 1.55 0.77 16.32
C ALA A 83 2.59 1.90 16.45
N TYR A 84 2.69 2.77 15.44
CA TYR A 84 3.63 3.89 15.38
C TYR A 84 2.96 5.25 15.22
N GLU A 85 1.70 5.37 15.65
CA GLU A 85 0.96 6.63 15.61
C GLU A 85 1.75 7.75 16.32
N GLY A 86 1.86 8.91 15.67
CA GLY A 86 2.63 10.06 16.13
C GLY A 86 4.17 9.92 15.96
N LYS A 87 4.70 8.73 15.69
CA LYS A 87 6.14 8.48 15.51
C LYS A 87 6.56 8.40 14.05
N GLY A 88 5.73 7.83 13.20
CA GLY A 88 6.02 7.65 11.77
C GLY A 88 4.76 7.69 10.92
N ASN A 89 4.94 7.87 9.63
CA ASN A 89 3.85 7.95 8.66
C ASN A 89 4.01 6.86 7.61
N ILE A 90 2.90 6.25 7.21
CA ILE A 90 2.85 5.32 6.09
C ILE A 90 1.90 5.91 5.04
N VAL A 91 2.35 5.96 3.78
CA VAL A 91 1.56 6.33 2.61
C VAL A 91 1.38 5.07 1.77
N MET A 92 0.15 4.76 1.39
CA MET A 92 -0.16 3.66 0.49
C MET A 92 -0.40 4.15 -0.93
N THR A 93 -0.17 3.28 -1.90
CA THR A 93 -0.28 3.60 -3.33
C THR A 93 -1.57 3.07 -3.92
N THR A 94 -2.28 3.91 -4.67
CA THR A 94 -3.32 3.48 -5.61
C THR A 94 -2.71 3.15 -6.97
N GLY A 95 -3.46 2.49 -7.84
CA GLY A 95 -3.04 2.16 -9.20
C GLY A 95 -2.84 0.66 -9.41
N PHE A 96 -2.04 0.33 -10.41
CA PHE A 96 -1.87 -1.04 -10.87
C PHE A 96 -0.40 -1.31 -11.23
N GLN A 97 0.01 -2.56 -11.06
CA GLN A 97 1.31 -3.05 -11.49
C GLN A 97 1.32 -3.29 -13.02
N LYS A 98 2.49 -3.55 -13.60
CA LYS A 98 2.64 -3.88 -15.03
C LYS A 98 1.79 -5.12 -15.42
N GLY A 99 1.25 -5.10 -16.64
CA GLY A 99 0.29 -6.10 -17.13
C GLY A 99 0.76 -7.56 -17.05
N GLY A 100 2.08 -7.82 -17.15
CA GLY A 100 2.62 -9.17 -17.03
C GLY A 100 2.45 -9.82 -15.65
N ASN A 101 2.15 -9.04 -14.62
CA ASN A 101 1.88 -9.55 -13.26
C ASN A 101 0.41 -9.93 -13.06
N TYR A 102 -0.46 -9.65 -14.02
CA TYR A 102 -1.88 -10.00 -13.96
C TYR A 102 -2.17 -11.15 -14.95
N CYS A 103 -3.05 -12.06 -14.53
CA CYS A 103 -3.52 -13.12 -15.43
C CYS A 103 -4.38 -12.48 -16.54
N PRO A 104 -3.98 -12.55 -17.83
CA PRO A 104 -4.64 -11.76 -18.89
C PRO A 104 -6.13 -12.07 -19.04
N ASN A 105 -6.56 -13.29 -18.73
CA ASN A 105 -7.93 -13.75 -18.94
C ASN A 105 -8.81 -13.64 -17.69
N THR A 106 -8.25 -13.31 -16.53
CA THR A 106 -8.98 -13.24 -15.25
C THR A 106 -8.82 -11.90 -14.55
N SER A 107 -7.92 -11.05 -15.04
CA SER A 107 -7.75 -9.70 -14.49
C SER A 107 -8.91 -8.81 -14.92
N PHE A 108 -9.56 -8.14 -13.97
CA PHE A 108 -10.59 -7.16 -14.27
C PHE A 108 -10.08 -6.04 -15.18
N LEU A 109 -8.77 -5.76 -15.14
CA LEU A 109 -8.12 -4.77 -16.02
C LEU A 109 -8.22 -5.10 -17.51
N ALA A 110 -8.34 -6.39 -17.87
CA ALA A 110 -8.49 -6.79 -19.27
C ALA A 110 -9.89 -6.49 -19.83
N THR A 111 -10.89 -6.29 -18.97
CA THR A 111 -12.30 -6.21 -19.34
C THR A 111 -13.01 -4.94 -18.86
N VAL A 112 -12.39 -4.17 -17.97
CA VAL A 112 -13.00 -3.01 -17.36
C VAL A 112 -12.75 -1.74 -18.19
N ASP A 113 -13.76 -0.88 -18.28
CA ASP A 113 -13.66 0.42 -18.92
C ASP A 113 -12.67 1.35 -18.17
N THR A 114 -11.84 2.07 -18.91
CA THR A 114 -10.85 3.00 -18.37
C THR A 114 -11.46 4.05 -17.44
N ASN A 115 -12.69 4.49 -17.71
CA ASN A 115 -13.36 5.47 -16.83
C ASN A 115 -13.74 4.84 -15.48
N ILE A 116 -14.04 3.54 -15.44
CA ILE A 116 -14.31 2.82 -14.18
C ILE A 116 -13.01 2.74 -13.38
N VAL A 117 -11.90 2.41 -14.03
CA VAL A 117 -10.57 2.38 -13.39
C VAL A 117 -10.21 3.76 -12.83
N ALA A 118 -10.37 4.81 -13.61
CA ALA A 118 -10.10 6.18 -13.17
C ALA A 118 -10.97 6.59 -11.97
N LYS A 119 -12.27 6.30 -11.99
CA LYS A 119 -13.17 6.56 -10.86
C LYS A 119 -12.73 5.83 -9.60
N TYR A 120 -12.32 4.57 -9.73
CA TYR A 120 -11.83 3.78 -8.62
C TYR A 120 -10.57 4.41 -7.98
N MET A 121 -9.59 4.76 -8.81
CA MET A 121 -8.36 5.40 -8.31
C MET A 121 -8.65 6.77 -7.66
N ILE A 122 -9.56 7.55 -8.23
CA ILE A 122 -9.99 8.84 -7.67
C ILE A 122 -10.66 8.62 -6.30
N ALA A 123 -11.54 7.64 -6.16
CA ALA A 123 -12.19 7.33 -4.90
C ALA A 123 -11.17 6.91 -3.82
N GLU A 124 -10.20 6.05 -4.15
CA GLU A 124 -9.13 5.68 -3.21
C GLU A 124 -8.33 6.90 -2.72
N VAL A 125 -8.06 7.87 -3.59
CA VAL A 125 -7.33 9.08 -3.21
C VAL A 125 -8.21 10.07 -2.45
N ALA A 126 -9.47 10.23 -2.85
CA ALA A 126 -10.37 11.25 -2.30
C ALA A 126 -11.06 10.82 -1.00
N GLU A 127 -11.48 9.56 -0.94
CA GLU A 127 -12.32 9.01 0.14
C GLU A 127 -11.53 8.06 1.05
N GLY A 128 -10.48 7.44 0.53
CA GLY A 128 -9.66 6.43 1.23
C GLY A 128 -9.84 5.03 0.65
N MET A 129 -8.93 4.15 1.04
CA MET A 129 -8.93 2.75 0.62
C MET A 129 -9.86 1.93 1.51
N ASP A 130 -10.66 1.03 0.90
CA ASP A 130 -11.51 0.11 1.63
C ASP A 130 -10.67 -0.89 2.46
N LEU A 131 -10.93 -0.98 3.75
CA LEU A 131 -10.29 -1.93 4.67
C LEU A 131 -10.46 -3.39 4.23
N ASN A 132 -11.55 -3.69 3.52
CA ASN A 132 -11.85 -5.02 3.01
C ASN A 132 -11.30 -5.27 1.60
N SER A 133 -10.62 -4.30 1.00
CA SER A 133 -10.00 -4.45 -0.32
C SER A 133 -8.75 -5.32 -0.24
N TYR A 134 -8.93 -6.57 0.08
CA TYR A 134 -7.87 -7.59 0.02
C TYR A 134 -7.66 -8.03 -1.42
N ASN A 135 -6.44 -7.95 -1.89
CA ASN A 135 -6.06 -8.25 -3.27
C ASN A 135 -5.60 -9.70 -3.49
N GLY A 136 -5.84 -10.54 -2.55
CA GLY A 136 -5.57 -11.97 -2.68
C GLY A 136 -6.81 -12.75 -3.08
N PRO A 137 -6.67 -14.04 -3.24
CA PRO A 137 -6.26 -14.69 -4.48
C PRO A 137 -7.29 -14.44 -5.59
N TYR A 138 -6.83 -13.92 -6.71
CA TYR A 138 -7.63 -13.84 -7.94
C TYR A 138 -7.57 -15.17 -8.68
#